data_b7c951486c74f6766d14d9d351edc3eb
#
_entry.id   b7c951486c74f6766d14d9d351edc3eb
#
_cell.length_a   1.000
_cell.length_b   1.000
_cell.length_c   1.000
_cell.angle_alpha   90.00
_cell.angle_beta   90.00
_cell.angle_gamma   90.00
#
_symmetry.space_group_name_H-M   'P 1'
#
loop_
_entity.id
_entity.type
_entity.pdbx_description
1 polymer ?
#
loop_
_entity_poly.entity_id
_entity_poly.type
_entity_poly.pdbx_seq_one_letter_code
_entity_poly.pdbx_strand_id
1 'polypeptide(L)'
;MAVAGLPAAAFCQATTYNINPAQTKAKIQPTMYGIFFEDINMGADGGLYAELVKNRSFEFGEPFMGWKTQGPNGSVKVVDRADTRPDNAHILQVNIKEPTGNFGLVNDGFRGMGIKKGETYIFSLMARHVAGSKVNLKVVLRDEKGNTIGFTEVAPTSTVWKTYSVKFTATASANKGSLYIGFKGKGTVNLDMVSLFPQHTWKNRPNGLRADLVQLLADMKPGFLRFPGGCIVEGRELATRYQWKKTIGDLDKRENVINRWNQEFKHRLTPDYYQSFGLGFLEYFLLCEDLGAEPLPILNCGMACQFNTGELTAIDKLDPYVQDAVDLIEFANGDVNTKWGKLRASLGHPAKFNLKMLGVGNENWGPNYIERWKIFREAIKSKYPNIKIVTSTGTDPNGARFDSLNTAFRELKADILDEHYYRAPQWFKDNAKRYDDYDRSGPKIFAGEYAAQSVAIASPDNKNNWDCALAEAAFITGLERNADVVSMASYAPLFAHV
;
A
#
# COMPACT_ATOMS: atom_id res chain seq x y z
N MET A 1 1.08 -27.69 67.92
CA MET A 1 1.38 -28.55 66.79
C MET A 1 1.79 -27.68 65.65
N ALA A 2 3.10 -27.64 65.32
CA ALA A 2 3.62 -26.90 64.17
C ALA A 2 3.65 -27.86 62.99
N VAL A 3 2.91 -27.51 61.95
CA VAL A 3 2.95 -28.25 60.69
C VAL A 3 4.09 -27.69 59.84
N ALA A 4 5.17 -28.47 59.72
CA ALA A 4 6.27 -28.15 58.84
C ALA A 4 5.86 -28.43 57.39
N GLY A 5 5.67 -27.39 56.57
CA GLY A 5 5.48 -27.51 55.14
C GLY A 5 6.79 -27.91 54.49
N LEU A 6 6.84 -29.04 53.80
CA LEU A 6 7.93 -29.45 52.94
C LEU A 6 7.97 -28.55 51.72
N PRO A 7 9.13 -28.06 51.28
CA PRO A 7 9.23 -27.32 50.01
C PRO A 7 8.99 -28.27 48.86
N ALA A 8 8.04 -27.94 48.00
CA ALA A 8 7.86 -28.63 46.72
C ALA A 8 9.10 -28.36 45.82
N ALA A 9 9.89 -29.40 45.60
CA ALA A 9 10.98 -29.34 44.65
C ALA A 9 10.39 -29.17 43.21
N ALA A 10 10.58 -28.00 42.63
CA ALA A 10 10.31 -27.79 41.23
C ALA A 10 11.33 -28.59 40.43
N PHE A 11 10.92 -29.72 39.86
CA PHE A 11 11.74 -30.46 38.88
C PHE A 11 11.79 -29.65 37.62
N CYS A 12 12.90 -29.01 37.35
CA CYS A 12 13.21 -28.43 36.05
C CYS A 12 13.38 -29.58 35.08
N GLN A 13 12.42 -29.79 34.19
CA GLN A 13 12.48 -30.82 33.16
C GLN A 13 13.50 -30.37 32.10
N ALA A 14 14.69 -30.95 32.14
CA ALA A 14 15.71 -30.68 31.13
C ALA A 14 15.27 -31.28 29.80
N THR A 15 15.02 -30.43 28.79
CA THR A 15 14.77 -30.87 27.42
C THR A 15 16.09 -30.92 26.66
N THR A 16 16.45 -32.10 26.16
CA THR A 16 17.67 -32.28 25.37
C THR A 16 17.30 -32.26 23.88
N TYR A 17 17.95 -31.41 23.12
CA TYR A 17 17.84 -31.36 21.67
C TYR A 17 19.06 -31.98 21.05
N ASN A 18 18.86 -33.03 20.21
CA ASN A 18 19.92 -33.64 19.41
C ASN A 18 19.87 -33.04 18.00
N ILE A 19 20.87 -32.24 17.66
CA ILE A 19 21.00 -31.61 16.34
C ILE A 19 22.00 -32.41 15.52
N ASN A 20 21.55 -32.94 14.38
CA ASN A 20 22.43 -33.56 13.40
C ASN A 20 22.53 -32.73 12.13
N PRO A 21 23.54 -31.86 11.98
CA PRO A 21 23.66 -30.95 10.84
C PRO A 21 23.92 -31.68 9.50
N ALA A 22 24.27 -32.94 9.52
CA ALA A 22 24.41 -33.76 8.30
C ALA A 22 23.06 -34.25 7.74
N GLN A 23 21.98 -34.17 8.50
CA GLN A 23 20.63 -34.56 8.09
C GLN A 23 19.77 -33.34 7.80
N THR A 24 20.06 -32.67 6.68
CA THR A 24 19.20 -31.54 6.20
C THR A 24 17.93 -32.12 5.59
N LYS A 25 16.74 -31.63 5.99
CA LYS A 25 15.45 -32.09 5.47
C LYS A 25 15.04 -31.32 4.21
N ALA A 26 15.19 -30.02 4.20
CA ALA A 26 14.86 -29.17 3.08
C ALA A 26 15.82 -27.97 2.99
N LYS A 27 15.99 -27.43 1.79
CA LYS A 27 16.73 -26.19 1.57
C LYS A 27 15.74 -25.01 1.60
N ILE A 28 15.95 -24.06 2.50
CA ILE A 28 15.16 -22.84 2.56
C ILE A 28 15.45 -21.98 1.33
N GLN A 29 14.39 -21.57 0.63
CA GLN A 29 14.49 -20.73 -0.56
C GLN A 29 14.80 -19.26 -0.17
N PRO A 30 15.52 -18.51 -1.01
CA PRO A 30 15.71 -17.07 -0.77
C PRO A 30 14.39 -16.28 -0.66
N THR A 31 13.33 -16.79 -1.29
CA THR A 31 11.97 -16.21 -1.25
C THR A 31 11.11 -16.75 -0.12
N MET A 32 11.68 -17.49 0.87
CA MET A 32 10.89 -18.09 1.95
C MET A 32 10.13 -17.05 2.75
N TYR A 33 10.76 -15.93 3.07
CA TYR A 33 10.14 -14.84 3.82
C TYR A 33 10.13 -13.56 3.01
N GLY A 34 8.97 -12.96 2.91
CA GLY A 34 8.76 -11.69 2.24
C GLY A 34 7.83 -10.78 2.99
N ILE A 35 7.50 -9.67 2.36
CA ILE A 35 6.61 -8.65 2.89
C ILE A 35 5.27 -8.73 2.17
N PHE A 36 4.18 -8.77 2.94
CA PHE A 36 2.86 -8.40 2.47
C PHE A 36 2.63 -6.93 2.77
N PHE A 37 2.48 -6.12 1.73
CA PHE A 37 2.07 -4.74 1.88
C PHE A 37 0.68 -4.56 1.29
N GLU A 38 -0.23 -4.05 2.10
CA GLU A 38 -1.54 -3.61 1.66
C GLU A 38 -1.74 -2.14 2.00
N ASP A 39 -2.34 -1.39 1.07
CA ASP A 39 -2.74 -0.01 1.32
C ASP A 39 -4.01 0.02 2.18
N ILE A 40 -3.82 -0.27 3.46
CA ILE A 40 -4.82 -0.29 4.53
C ILE A 40 -4.36 0.62 5.67
N ASN A 41 -5.28 1.26 6.38
CA ASN A 41 -4.96 2.11 7.54
C ASN A 41 -3.92 3.20 7.26
N MET A 42 -4.01 3.86 6.11
CA MET A 42 -3.03 4.87 5.69
C MET A 42 -1.61 4.28 5.54
N GLY A 43 -1.49 3.06 5.02
CA GLY A 43 -0.20 2.41 4.82
C GLY A 43 0.62 3.03 3.70
N ALA A 44 -0.02 3.49 2.60
CA ALA A 44 0.62 4.26 1.54
C ALA A 44 0.52 5.77 1.81
N ASP A 45 -0.62 6.39 1.52
CA ASP A 45 -0.83 7.80 1.83
C ASP A 45 -0.94 8.02 3.35
N GLY A 46 -0.03 8.82 3.90
CA GLY A 46 0.12 9.01 5.35
C GLY A 46 1.01 7.96 6.03
N GLY A 47 1.54 7.00 5.27
CA GLY A 47 2.45 5.95 5.70
C GLY A 47 3.78 5.97 4.95
N LEU A 48 4.01 4.97 4.07
CA LEU A 48 5.26 4.85 3.30
C LEU A 48 5.49 5.99 2.32
N TYR A 49 4.46 6.53 1.71
CA TYR A 49 4.56 7.68 0.82
C TYR A 49 4.80 8.95 1.63
N ALA A 50 5.87 9.68 1.33
CA ALA A 50 6.33 10.78 2.19
C ALA A 50 5.56 12.10 2.01
N GLU A 51 4.48 12.15 1.22
CA GLU A 51 3.59 13.30 1.11
C GLU A 51 2.92 13.60 2.46
N LEU A 52 3.03 14.85 2.92
CA LEU A 52 2.44 15.27 4.18
C LEU A 52 1.07 15.93 4.01
N VAL A 53 0.75 16.42 2.81
CA VAL A 53 -0.52 17.12 2.53
C VAL A 53 -1.59 16.10 2.13
N LYS A 54 -2.68 16.07 2.89
CA LYS A 54 -3.86 15.28 2.57
C LYS A 54 -4.71 15.98 1.53
N ASN A 55 -5.22 15.23 0.54
CA ASN A 55 -6.06 15.76 -0.54
C ASN A 55 -5.42 16.95 -1.28
N ARG A 56 -4.20 16.73 -1.78
CA ARG A 56 -3.38 17.77 -2.44
C ARG A 56 -3.98 18.32 -3.73
N SER A 57 -4.85 17.54 -4.38
CA SER A 57 -5.46 17.84 -5.69
C SER A 57 -6.95 18.17 -5.62
N PHE A 58 -7.57 18.14 -4.43
CA PHE A 58 -8.99 18.42 -4.22
C PHE A 58 -9.95 17.44 -4.90
N GLU A 59 -9.47 16.19 -5.15
CA GLU A 59 -10.21 15.13 -5.87
C GLU A 59 -10.95 14.17 -4.95
N PHE A 60 -10.94 14.36 -3.61
CA PHE A 60 -11.71 13.51 -2.72
C PHE A 60 -13.22 13.70 -2.94
N GLY A 61 -14.04 12.71 -2.58
CA GLY A 61 -15.49 12.79 -2.72
C GLY A 61 -16.11 14.01 -2.06
N GLU A 62 -15.51 14.50 -0.94
CA GLU A 62 -15.69 15.86 -0.45
C GLU A 62 -14.46 16.69 -0.81
N PRO A 63 -14.52 17.51 -1.86
CA PRO A 63 -13.31 18.08 -2.47
C PRO A 63 -12.48 18.97 -1.55
N PHE A 64 -13.07 19.50 -0.46
CA PHE A 64 -12.34 20.31 0.54
C PHE A 64 -11.93 19.52 1.79
N MET A 65 -12.17 18.21 1.83
CA MET A 65 -11.74 17.33 2.92
C MET A 65 -10.23 17.43 3.17
N GLY A 66 -9.84 17.48 4.45
CA GLY A 66 -8.46 17.68 4.87
C GLY A 66 -8.00 19.15 4.94
N TRP A 67 -8.80 20.06 4.41
CA TRP A 67 -8.53 21.50 4.41
C TRP A 67 -9.51 22.26 5.30
N LYS A 68 -9.03 23.36 5.87
CA LYS A 68 -9.81 24.30 6.67
C LYS A 68 -9.44 25.73 6.28
N THR A 69 -10.41 26.64 6.30
CA THR A 69 -10.14 28.07 6.19
C THR A 69 -9.86 28.66 7.57
N GLN A 70 -8.98 29.64 7.64
CA GLN A 70 -8.67 30.39 8.86
C GLN A 70 -8.67 31.90 8.57
N GLY A 71 -9.36 32.66 9.40
CA GLY A 71 -9.41 34.11 9.33
C GLY A 71 -10.47 34.66 8.38
N PRO A 72 -10.77 35.97 8.51
CA PRO A 72 -11.72 36.70 7.66
C PRO A 72 -11.09 37.14 6.32
N ASN A 73 -11.87 37.78 5.49
CA ASN A 73 -11.43 38.54 4.30
C ASN A 73 -10.98 37.69 3.11
N GLY A 74 -11.38 36.44 3.08
CA GLY A 74 -11.18 35.55 1.95
C GLY A 74 -12.29 34.52 1.81
N SER A 75 -12.32 33.88 0.69
CA SER A 75 -13.20 32.73 0.43
C SER A 75 -12.52 31.72 -0.51
N VAL A 76 -12.95 30.48 -0.40
CA VAL A 76 -12.49 29.41 -1.26
C VAL A 76 -13.66 28.71 -1.93
N LYS A 77 -13.41 28.17 -3.10
CA LYS A 77 -14.35 27.32 -3.82
C LYS A 77 -13.56 26.26 -4.60
N VAL A 78 -13.94 25.01 -4.49
CA VAL A 78 -13.47 23.99 -5.43
C VAL A 78 -14.31 24.13 -6.70
N VAL A 79 -13.66 24.19 -7.84
CA VAL A 79 -14.27 24.36 -9.17
C VAL A 79 -13.64 23.42 -10.16
N ASP A 80 -14.39 23.08 -11.21
CA ASP A 80 -13.88 22.26 -12.29
C ASP A 80 -12.77 22.98 -13.06
N ARG A 81 -11.79 22.21 -13.52
CA ARG A 81 -10.75 22.73 -14.43
C ARG A 81 -11.34 23.06 -15.78
N ALA A 82 -10.81 24.09 -16.40
CA ALA A 82 -11.18 24.44 -17.78
C ALA A 82 -10.50 23.55 -18.84
N ASP A 83 -9.35 22.93 -18.46
CA ASP A 83 -8.64 21.94 -19.29
C ASP A 83 -9.09 20.54 -18.87
N THR A 84 -9.47 19.72 -19.86
CA THR A 84 -9.97 18.36 -19.62
C THR A 84 -8.88 17.44 -19.08
N ARG A 85 -8.87 17.22 -17.77
CA ARG A 85 -8.07 16.22 -17.08
C ARG A 85 -9.00 15.38 -16.22
N PRO A 86 -9.49 14.24 -16.73
CA PRO A 86 -10.53 13.46 -16.03
C PRO A 86 -10.08 12.94 -14.66
N ASP A 87 -8.78 12.65 -14.51
CA ASP A 87 -8.23 12.10 -13.26
C ASP A 87 -7.78 13.18 -12.25
N ASN A 88 -7.83 14.46 -12.66
CA ASN A 88 -7.55 15.65 -11.84
C ASN A 88 -8.43 16.80 -12.33
N ALA A 89 -9.73 16.65 -12.09
CA ALA A 89 -10.78 17.49 -12.65
C ALA A 89 -11.00 18.80 -11.87
N HIS A 90 -10.58 18.86 -10.61
CA HIS A 90 -10.87 19.96 -9.70
C HIS A 90 -9.64 20.84 -9.45
N ILE A 91 -9.92 22.06 -9.02
CA ILE A 91 -8.94 23.04 -8.53
C ILE A 91 -9.53 23.84 -7.39
N LEU A 92 -8.68 24.38 -6.53
CA LEU A 92 -9.10 25.31 -5.51
C LEU A 92 -8.96 26.74 -6.00
N GLN A 93 -10.07 27.47 -6.10
CA GLN A 93 -10.07 28.90 -6.33
C GLN A 93 -10.09 29.63 -4.98
N VAL A 94 -9.11 30.51 -4.76
CA VAL A 94 -8.99 31.35 -3.56
C VAL A 94 -9.21 32.83 -3.94
N ASN A 95 -10.17 33.47 -3.30
CA ASN A 95 -10.47 34.88 -3.51
C ASN A 95 -10.17 35.69 -2.24
N ILE A 96 -9.25 36.65 -2.31
CA ILE A 96 -8.84 37.52 -1.22
C ILE A 96 -9.43 38.89 -1.42
N LYS A 97 -10.27 39.29 -0.47
CA LYS A 97 -11.02 40.57 -0.52
C LYS A 97 -10.22 41.76 0.03
N GLU A 98 -9.36 41.50 1.02
CA GLU A 98 -8.55 42.51 1.69
C GLU A 98 -7.08 42.07 1.80
N PRO A 99 -6.10 42.99 1.61
CA PRO A 99 -4.68 42.67 1.53
C PRO A 99 -4.01 42.42 2.89
N THR A 100 -4.77 42.21 3.95
CA THR A 100 -4.27 42.15 5.35
C THR A 100 -3.43 40.92 5.68
N GLY A 101 -3.50 39.89 4.87
CA GLY A 101 -2.80 38.63 5.16
C GLY A 101 -3.43 37.75 6.26
N ASN A 102 -4.64 38.09 6.69
CA ASN A 102 -5.32 37.39 7.80
C ASN A 102 -6.15 36.18 7.36
N PHE A 103 -6.20 35.90 6.07
CA PHE A 103 -6.89 34.72 5.53
C PHE A 103 -5.89 33.66 5.11
N GLY A 104 -6.21 32.41 5.39
CA GLY A 104 -5.36 31.28 5.00
C GLY A 104 -6.07 29.94 5.01
N LEU A 105 -5.33 28.93 4.59
CA LEU A 105 -5.72 27.53 4.57
C LEU A 105 -4.88 26.74 5.57
N VAL A 106 -5.47 25.76 6.23
CA VAL A 106 -4.79 24.80 7.10
C VAL A 106 -5.00 23.40 6.58
N ASN A 107 -3.93 22.62 6.55
CA ASN A 107 -3.96 21.17 6.29
C ASN A 107 -3.26 20.45 7.44
N ASP A 108 -3.99 19.57 8.12
CA ASP A 108 -3.46 18.81 9.26
C ASP A 108 -2.81 17.48 8.80
N GLY A 109 -2.68 17.25 7.49
CA GLY A 109 -2.15 16.01 6.94
C GLY A 109 -3.00 14.79 7.26
N PHE A 110 -2.33 13.68 7.48
CA PHE A 110 -2.93 12.40 7.82
C PHE A 110 -2.96 12.22 9.35
N ARG A 111 -3.88 12.92 10.02
CA ARG A 111 -4.04 12.98 11.51
C ARG A 111 -2.89 13.68 12.24
N GLY A 112 -2.29 14.66 11.63
CA GLY A 112 -1.14 15.42 12.07
C GLY A 112 0.09 15.14 11.20
N MET A 113 0.91 16.18 11.03
CA MET A 113 2.17 16.07 10.28
C MET A 113 3.33 15.83 11.25
N GLY A 114 4.10 14.75 11.04
CA GLY A 114 5.37 14.55 11.71
C GLY A 114 6.43 15.49 11.14
N ILE A 115 6.86 16.47 11.92
CA ILE A 115 7.89 17.45 11.52
C ILE A 115 9.15 17.20 12.36
N LYS A 116 10.31 17.18 11.72
CA LYS A 116 11.61 16.95 12.38
C LYS A 116 12.46 18.22 12.35
N LYS A 117 12.95 18.65 13.51
CA LYS A 117 13.90 19.77 13.62
C LYS A 117 15.13 19.54 12.75
N GLY A 118 15.52 20.56 11.99
CA GLY A 118 16.69 20.51 11.10
C GLY A 118 16.42 19.84 9.74
N GLU A 119 15.29 19.18 9.55
CA GLU A 119 14.89 18.65 8.24
C GLU A 119 14.46 19.78 7.32
N THR A 120 14.88 19.69 6.06
CA THR A 120 14.44 20.59 4.99
C THR A 120 13.19 20.01 4.34
N TYR A 121 12.17 20.84 4.19
CA TYR A 121 10.92 20.50 3.52
C TYR A 121 10.85 21.19 2.16
N ILE A 122 10.30 20.47 1.19
CA ILE A 122 10.03 20.97 -0.16
C ILE A 122 8.54 21.17 -0.26
N PHE A 123 8.12 22.42 -0.29
CA PHE A 123 6.74 22.79 -0.60
C PHE A 123 6.62 23.05 -2.10
N SER A 124 5.60 22.49 -2.73
CA SER A 124 5.28 22.74 -4.13
C SER A 124 3.79 22.85 -4.36
N LEU A 125 3.40 23.57 -5.39
CA LEU A 125 2.02 23.67 -5.84
C LEU A 125 1.97 24.04 -7.32
N MET A 126 0.90 23.66 -7.99
CA MET A 126 0.50 24.26 -9.25
C MET A 126 -0.37 25.48 -8.95
N ALA A 127 -0.08 26.62 -9.56
CA ALA A 127 -0.87 27.82 -9.36
C ALA A 127 -0.96 28.68 -10.62
N ARG A 128 -2.04 29.47 -10.73
CA ARG A 128 -2.17 30.56 -11.68
C ARG A 128 -2.90 31.75 -11.05
N HIS A 129 -2.45 32.94 -11.37
CA HIS A 129 -3.14 34.17 -11.03
C HIS A 129 -4.34 34.35 -11.97
N VAL A 130 -5.50 34.73 -11.43
CA VAL A 130 -6.74 34.85 -12.20
C VAL A 130 -7.14 36.31 -12.37
N ALA A 131 -7.21 37.09 -11.28
CA ALA A 131 -7.70 38.46 -11.31
C ALA A 131 -7.19 39.27 -10.10
N GLY A 132 -7.22 40.60 -10.22
CA GLY A 132 -6.85 41.56 -9.18
C GLY A 132 -5.33 41.78 -9.10
N SER A 133 -4.85 42.23 -7.93
CA SER A 133 -3.41 42.39 -7.66
C SER A 133 -2.77 41.03 -7.35
N LYS A 134 -1.44 41.00 -7.38
CA LYS A 134 -0.67 39.77 -7.04
C LYS A 134 -1.00 39.29 -5.62
N VAL A 135 -1.22 37.98 -5.49
CA VAL A 135 -1.43 37.33 -4.20
C VAL A 135 -0.16 36.54 -3.87
N ASN A 136 0.50 36.90 -2.77
CA ASN A 136 1.64 36.17 -2.23
C ASN A 136 1.18 35.15 -1.19
N LEU A 137 1.79 33.99 -1.18
CA LEU A 137 1.52 32.91 -0.24
C LEU A 137 2.64 32.85 0.81
N LYS A 138 2.27 32.92 2.09
CA LYS A 138 3.17 32.61 3.21
C LYS A 138 2.89 31.17 3.66
N VAL A 139 3.84 30.29 3.44
CA VAL A 139 3.77 28.86 3.78
C VAL A 139 4.43 28.65 5.13
N VAL A 140 3.72 28.11 6.09
CA VAL A 140 4.15 28.00 7.49
C VAL A 140 3.94 26.58 8.01
N LEU A 141 4.97 25.97 8.59
CA LEU A 141 4.83 24.79 9.45
C LEU A 141 4.51 25.24 10.87
N ARG A 142 3.53 24.58 11.48
CA ARG A 142 3.10 24.83 12.85
C ARG A 142 3.24 23.58 13.69
N ASP A 143 3.59 23.77 14.96
CA ASP A 143 3.50 22.70 15.97
C ASP A 143 2.03 22.51 16.42
N GLU A 144 1.82 21.59 17.38
CA GLU A 144 0.50 21.25 17.94
C GLU A 144 -0.16 22.41 18.66
N LYS A 145 0.62 23.42 19.10
CA LYS A 145 0.15 24.64 19.76
C LYS A 145 -0.11 25.78 18.80
N GLY A 146 0.18 25.57 17.50
CA GLY A 146 0.05 26.59 16.47
C GLY A 146 1.26 27.52 16.34
N ASN A 147 2.37 27.26 17.05
CA ASN A 147 3.59 28.05 16.92
C ASN A 147 4.26 27.79 15.57
N THR A 148 4.82 28.85 14.98
CA THR A 148 5.59 28.75 13.74
C THR A 148 6.93 28.02 14.00
N ILE A 149 7.15 26.92 13.32
CA ILE A 149 8.39 26.11 13.39
C ILE A 149 9.14 26.05 12.06
N GLY A 150 8.71 26.80 11.07
CA GLY A 150 9.34 26.96 9.77
C GLY A 150 8.43 27.74 8.84
N PHE A 151 9.01 28.55 7.95
CA PHE A 151 8.20 29.24 6.94
C PHE A 151 9.01 29.59 5.70
N THR A 152 8.27 29.87 4.62
CA THR A 152 8.79 30.39 3.35
C THR A 152 7.69 31.19 2.65
N GLU A 153 8.00 31.82 1.53
CA GLU A 153 7.04 32.57 0.73
C GLU A 153 7.07 32.13 -0.73
N VAL A 154 5.92 32.18 -1.39
CA VAL A 154 5.73 31.88 -2.82
C VAL A 154 4.89 32.97 -3.44
N ALA A 155 5.29 33.45 -4.61
CA ALA A 155 4.57 34.49 -5.35
C ALA A 155 4.10 33.93 -6.71
N PRO A 156 2.88 33.38 -6.82
CA PRO A 156 2.31 32.95 -8.09
C PRO A 156 1.94 34.16 -8.94
N THR A 157 2.76 34.49 -9.91
CA THR A 157 2.56 35.66 -10.80
C THR A 157 2.08 35.29 -12.20
N SER A 158 2.17 34.01 -12.56
CA SER A 158 1.80 33.53 -13.90
C SER A 158 0.27 33.46 -14.05
N THR A 159 -0.24 33.91 -15.18
CA THR A 159 -1.66 33.79 -15.57
C THR A 159 -1.97 32.43 -16.21
N VAL A 160 -0.95 31.66 -16.57
CA VAL A 160 -1.06 30.27 -16.98
C VAL A 160 -0.61 29.36 -15.84
N TRP A 161 -1.05 28.12 -15.85
CA TRP A 161 -0.63 27.13 -14.87
C TRP A 161 0.90 26.96 -14.84
N LYS A 162 1.47 27.08 -13.65
CA LYS A 162 2.89 26.89 -13.41
C LYS A 162 3.10 26.19 -12.07
N THR A 163 4.06 25.28 -12.03
CA THR A 163 4.52 24.67 -10.78
C THR A 163 5.52 25.61 -10.10
N TYR A 164 5.28 25.90 -8.83
CA TYR A 164 6.18 26.63 -7.94
C TYR A 164 6.70 25.67 -6.89
N SER A 165 7.99 25.74 -6.60
CA SER A 165 8.64 24.90 -5.60
C SER A 165 9.62 25.74 -4.78
N VAL A 166 9.58 25.57 -3.47
CA VAL A 166 10.46 26.27 -2.52
C VAL A 166 10.90 25.32 -1.41
N LYS A 167 12.07 25.59 -0.85
CA LYS A 167 12.63 24.81 0.26
C LYS A 167 12.74 25.67 1.51
N PHE A 168 12.51 25.05 2.66
CA PHE A 168 12.71 25.70 3.96
C PHE A 168 12.94 24.65 5.05
N THR A 169 13.60 25.04 6.15
CA THR A 169 14.03 24.12 7.19
C THR A 169 13.18 24.33 8.44
N ALA A 170 12.77 23.23 9.08
CA ALA A 170 12.04 23.28 10.36
C ALA A 170 13.00 23.60 11.52
N THR A 171 12.62 24.54 12.37
CA THR A 171 13.40 24.99 13.54
C THR A 171 13.09 24.22 14.81
N ALA A 172 11.99 23.47 14.83
CA ALA A 172 11.57 22.58 15.93
C ALA A 172 10.87 21.34 15.37
N SER A 173 10.75 20.31 16.21
CA SER A 173 9.99 19.09 15.89
C SER A 173 8.54 19.21 16.35
N ALA A 174 7.62 18.53 15.64
CA ALA A 174 6.24 18.35 16.03
C ALA A 174 5.78 16.92 15.66
N ASN A 175 5.00 16.28 16.50
CA ASN A 175 4.43 14.96 16.21
C ASN A 175 3.09 15.08 15.45
N LYS A 176 2.34 16.14 15.72
CA LYS A 176 1.04 16.45 15.11
C LYS A 176 1.00 17.90 14.61
N GLY A 177 2.03 18.27 13.84
CA GLY A 177 2.10 19.58 13.21
C GLY A 177 1.07 19.76 12.10
N SER A 178 1.04 20.96 11.51
CA SER A 178 0.18 21.33 10.40
C SER A 178 0.86 22.27 9.42
N LEU A 179 0.34 22.29 8.19
CA LEU A 179 0.70 23.26 7.17
C LEU A 179 -0.33 24.40 7.18
N TYR A 180 0.13 25.64 7.25
CA TYR A 180 -0.69 26.82 7.03
C TYR A 180 -0.22 27.60 5.81
N ILE A 181 -1.16 27.99 4.94
CA ILE A 181 -0.88 28.81 3.77
C ILE A 181 -1.67 30.12 3.92
N GLY A 182 -1.00 31.19 4.33
CA GLY A 182 -1.58 32.54 4.44
C GLY A 182 -1.50 33.30 3.12
N PHE A 183 -2.53 34.04 2.78
CA PHE A 183 -2.63 34.82 1.54
C PHE A 183 -2.52 36.32 1.82
N LYS A 184 -1.61 36.99 1.11
CA LYS A 184 -1.39 38.44 1.20
C LYS A 184 -1.57 39.09 -0.17
N GLY A 185 -2.37 40.13 -0.26
CA GLY A 185 -2.74 40.80 -1.49
C GLY A 185 -4.26 40.76 -1.70
N LYS A 186 -4.76 41.39 -2.75
CA LYS A 186 -6.19 41.44 -3.08
C LYS A 186 -6.39 40.91 -4.50
N GLY A 187 -7.02 39.73 -4.64
CA GLY A 187 -7.19 39.12 -5.95
C GLY A 187 -7.61 37.66 -5.86
N THR A 188 -7.61 37.01 -6.99
CA THR A 188 -7.98 35.60 -7.13
C THR A 188 -6.82 34.80 -7.67
N VAL A 189 -6.53 33.69 -6.99
CA VAL A 189 -5.52 32.68 -7.41
C VAL A 189 -6.16 31.30 -7.42
N ASN A 190 -5.84 30.50 -8.44
CA ASN A 190 -6.20 29.10 -8.50
C ASN A 190 -5.00 28.26 -8.06
N LEU A 191 -5.27 27.24 -7.26
CA LEU A 191 -4.28 26.31 -6.70
C LEU A 191 -4.66 24.87 -7.04
N ASP A 192 -3.65 24.05 -7.19
CA ASP A 192 -3.77 22.60 -7.37
C ASP A 192 -2.47 21.90 -6.96
N MET A 193 -2.49 20.59 -6.77
CA MET A 193 -1.33 19.75 -6.45
C MET A 193 -0.46 20.35 -5.33
N VAL A 194 -1.10 20.78 -4.25
CA VAL A 194 -0.42 21.35 -3.08
C VAL A 194 0.29 20.25 -2.30
N SER A 195 1.61 20.26 -2.26
CA SER A 195 2.43 19.18 -1.72
C SER A 195 3.48 19.67 -0.73
N LEU A 196 3.82 18.83 0.25
CA LEU A 196 4.87 19.06 1.22
C LEU A 196 5.63 17.77 1.49
N PHE A 197 6.88 17.69 1.06
CA PHE A 197 7.74 16.53 1.26
C PHE A 197 8.95 16.87 2.14
N PRO A 198 9.44 15.95 2.99
CA PRO A 198 10.81 16.04 3.49
C PRO A 198 11.79 15.92 2.30
N GLN A 199 12.89 16.66 2.34
CA GLN A 199 13.94 16.53 1.31
C GLN A 199 14.63 15.17 1.40
N HIS A 200 14.80 14.65 2.61
CA HIS A 200 15.40 13.35 2.86
C HIS A 200 14.33 12.23 2.76
N THR A 201 14.09 11.79 1.54
CA THR A 201 13.31 10.59 1.23
C THR A 201 14.22 9.38 1.04
N TRP A 202 13.65 8.19 0.93
CA TRP A 202 14.42 6.98 0.62
C TRP A 202 15.19 7.15 -0.70
N LYS A 203 16.52 6.93 -0.61
CA LYS A 203 17.49 7.18 -1.71
C LYS A 203 17.38 8.59 -2.33
N ASN A 204 16.87 9.55 -1.57
CA ASN A 204 16.68 10.94 -2.00
C ASN A 204 15.85 11.10 -3.29
N ARG A 205 14.93 10.16 -3.58
CA ARG A 205 14.04 10.28 -4.74
C ARG A 205 13.05 11.41 -4.53
N PRO A 206 12.91 12.35 -5.49
CA PRO A 206 11.86 13.38 -5.43
C PRO A 206 10.48 12.74 -5.31
N ASN A 207 9.63 13.31 -4.45
CA ASN A 207 8.30 12.76 -4.15
C ASN A 207 8.31 11.27 -3.75
N GLY A 208 9.38 10.86 -3.09
CA GLY A 208 9.65 9.46 -2.79
C GLY A 208 9.02 8.96 -1.49
N LEU A 209 9.56 7.86 -1.00
CA LEU A 209 9.08 7.17 0.19
C LEU A 209 9.80 7.68 1.45
N ARG A 210 9.18 7.48 2.60
CA ARG A 210 9.74 7.80 3.92
C ARG A 210 10.99 6.94 4.19
N ALA A 211 12.12 7.61 4.33
CA ALA A 211 13.40 6.94 4.54
C ALA A 211 13.43 6.10 5.83
N ASP A 212 12.80 6.58 6.91
CA ASP A 212 12.74 5.90 8.20
C ASP A 212 11.94 4.58 8.15
N LEU A 213 10.78 4.58 7.47
CA LEU A 213 9.96 3.38 7.33
C LEU A 213 10.55 2.37 6.35
N VAL A 214 11.07 2.84 5.21
CA VAL A 214 11.70 1.92 4.24
C VAL A 214 12.98 1.31 4.78
N GLN A 215 13.72 2.02 5.65
CA GLN A 215 14.88 1.45 6.33
C GLN A 215 14.51 0.22 7.16
N LEU A 216 13.38 0.27 7.88
CA LEU A 216 12.88 -0.90 8.63
C LEU A 216 12.59 -2.09 7.71
N LEU A 217 12.02 -1.84 6.53
CA LEU A 217 11.79 -2.89 5.54
C LEU A 217 13.09 -3.46 4.99
N ALA A 218 14.07 -2.59 4.71
CA ALA A 218 15.39 -2.99 4.21
C ALA A 218 16.17 -3.84 5.23
N ASP A 219 16.07 -3.51 6.52
CA ASP A 219 16.72 -4.25 7.59
C ASP A 219 16.17 -5.67 7.76
N MET A 220 14.92 -5.92 7.34
CA MET A 220 14.31 -7.25 7.31
C MET A 220 14.89 -8.14 6.21
N LYS A 221 15.53 -7.58 5.17
CA LYS A 221 16.07 -8.31 4.00
C LYS A 221 15.06 -9.25 3.36
N PRO A 222 13.89 -8.77 2.94
CA PRO A 222 12.81 -9.61 2.42
C PRO A 222 13.22 -10.28 1.11
N GLY A 223 12.80 -11.54 0.91
CA GLY A 223 13.00 -12.26 -0.34
C GLY A 223 12.04 -11.84 -1.45
N PHE A 224 10.89 -11.30 -1.09
CA PHE A 224 9.89 -10.75 -2.03
C PHE A 224 9.04 -9.66 -1.36
N LEU A 225 8.36 -8.87 -2.19
CA LEU A 225 7.32 -7.93 -1.78
C LEU A 225 6.04 -8.22 -2.56
N ARG A 226 4.97 -8.63 -1.85
CA ARG A 226 3.61 -8.74 -2.38
C ARG A 226 2.93 -7.38 -2.27
N PHE A 227 2.41 -6.88 -3.39
CA PHE A 227 1.72 -5.59 -3.51
C PHE A 227 0.65 -5.62 -4.60
N PRO A 228 -0.31 -4.68 -4.65
CA PRO A 228 -0.54 -3.56 -3.73
C PRO A 228 -1.26 -3.99 -2.45
N GLY A 229 -1.48 -5.28 -2.24
CA GLY A 229 -2.08 -5.85 -1.05
C GLY A 229 -2.91 -7.09 -1.29
N GLY A 230 -3.91 -7.25 -0.45
CA GLY A 230 -4.94 -8.27 -0.46
C GLY A 230 -6.23 -7.74 -1.10
N CYS A 231 -7.28 -7.57 -0.30
CA CYS A 231 -8.61 -7.16 -0.78
C CYS A 231 -8.66 -5.77 -1.45
N ILE A 232 -7.65 -4.93 -1.28
CA ILE A 232 -7.53 -3.66 -2.02
C ILE A 232 -7.47 -3.90 -3.54
N VAL A 233 -6.96 -5.06 -3.98
CA VAL A 233 -6.89 -5.46 -5.39
C VAL A 233 -8.29 -5.63 -5.98
N GLU A 234 -9.17 -6.26 -5.21
CA GLU A 234 -10.54 -6.56 -5.63
C GLU A 234 -11.43 -5.32 -5.67
N GLY A 235 -11.21 -4.39 -4.72
CA GLY A 235 -12.12 -3.28 -4.46
C GLY A 235 -13.39 -3.74 -3.73
N ARG A 236 -14.17 -2.79 -3.22
CA ARG A 236 -15.51 -3.06 -2.71
C ARG A 236 -16.45 -3.44 -3.86
N GLU A 237 -16.31 -2.75 -4.97
CA GLU A 237 -16.96 -2.92 -6.26
C GLU A 237 -15.91 -2.81 -7.37
N LEU A 238 -16.21 -3.28 -8.59
CA LEU A 238 -15.23 -3.26 -9.68
C LEU A 238 -14.80 -1.84 -10.08
N ALA A 239 -15.63 -0.84 -9.84
CA ALA A 239 -15.27 0.57 -10.10
C ALA A 239 -14.10 1.03 -9.23
N THR A 240 -14.00 0.54 -7.98
CA THR A 240 -12.96 0.93 -7.00
C THR A 240 -11.81 -0.09 -6.89
N ARG A 241 -11.75 -1.08 -7.79
CA ARG A 241 -10.63 -2.03 -7.85
C ARG A 241 -9.30 -1.33 -8.13
N TYR A 242 -8.22 -1.93 -7.72
CA TYR A 242 -6.90 -1.42 -8.05
C TYR A 242 -6.57 -1.64 -9.53
N GLN A 243 -6.25 -0.57 -10.27
CA GLN A 243 -5.94 -0.55 -11.70
C GLN A 243 -4.54 0.00 -11.90
N TRP A 244 -3.54 -0.87 -12.05
CA TRP A 244 -2.14 -0.47 -12.06
C TRP A 244 -1.78 0.60 -13.11
N LYS A 245 -2.43 0.57 -14.29
CA LYS A 245 -2.21 1.56 -15.36
C LYS A 245 -2.56 2.99 -14.94
N LYS A 246 -3.47 3.15 -13.98
CA LYS A 246 -3.87 4.45 -13.43
C LYS A 246 -2.93 4.95 -12.32
N THR A 247 -1.96 4.14 -11.93
CA THR A 247 -1.05 4.42 -10.82
C THR A 247 0.37 4.77 -11.28
N ILE A 248 0.61 4.86 -12.59
CA ILE A 248 1.91 5.17 -13.18
C ILE A 248 1.84 6.46 -14.01
N GLY A 249 2.98 7.08 -14.28
CA GLY A 249 3.05 8.37 -14.98
C GLY A 249 3.13 9.57 -14.04
N ASP A 250 2.81 10.75 -14.56
CA ASP A 250 2.85 12.00 -13.81
C ASP A 250 1.83 11.98 -12.66
N LEU A 251 2.21 12.49 -11.49
CA LEU A 251 1.38 12.44 -10.29
C LEU A 251 0.04 13.20 -10.43
N ASP A 252 0.01 14.26 -11.24
CA ASP A 252 -1.19 15.05 -11.52
C ASP A 252 -2.14 14.41 -12.55
N LYS A 253 -1.79 13.23 -13.05
CA LYS A 253 -2.58 12.42 -13.97
C LYS A 253 -3.00 11.07 -13.38
N ARG A 254 -2.63 10.81 -12.11
CA ARG A 254 -3.05 9.59 -11.41
C ARG A 254 -4.42 9.80 -10.78
N GLU A 255 -5.27 8.80 -10.88
CA GLU A 255 -6.61 8.81 -10.30
C GLU A 255 -6.53 8.90 -8.76
N ASN A 256 -7.56 9.48 -8.14
CA ASN A 256 -7.79 9.36 -6.70
C ASN A 256 -8.99 8.44 -6.49
N VAL A 257 -8.78 7.34 -5.78
CA VAL A 257 -9.82 6.34 -5.54
C VAL A 257 -10.09 6.23 -4.04
N ILE A 258 -11.36 6.18 -3.66
CA ILE A 258 -11.70 5.88 -2.28
C ILE A 258 -11.20 4.49 -1.91
N ASN A 259 -10.47 4.40 -0.80
CA ASN A 259 -9.94 3.12 -0.35
C ASN A 259 -11.08 2.21 0.12
N ARG A 260 -11.06 0.92 -0.28
CA ARG A 260 -12.13 -0.01 0.09
C ARG A 260 -12.31 -0.15 1.61
N TRP A 261 -11.23 -0.08 2.37
CA TRP A 261 -11.23 -0.16 3.83
C TRP A 261 -11.85 1.05 4.52
N ASN A 262 -12.11 2.12 3.75
CA ASN A 262 -12.73 3.33 4.25
C ASN A 262 -14.13 3.11 4.85
N GLN A 263 -14.86 2.13 4.35
CA GLN A 263 -16.23 1.85 4.76
C GLN A 263 -16.40 0.50 5.47
N GLU A 264 -15.38 -0.35 5.45
CA GLU A 264 -15.45 -1.72 5.95
C GLU A 264 -15.55 -1.78 7.49
N PHE A 265 -14.75 -0.98 8.17
CA PHE A 265 -14.62 -1.03 9.61
C PHE A 265 -15.04 0.28 10.26
N LYS A 266 -16.27 0.33 10.77
CA LYS A 266 -16.86 1.54 11.39
C LYS A 266 -16.10 2.07 12.62
N HIS A 267 -15.32 1.24 13.29
CA HIS A 267 -14.51 1.63 14.44
C HIS A 267 -13.25 2.41 14.05
N ARG A 268 -12.84 2.40 12.78
CA ARG A 268 -11.72 3.18 12.28
C ARG A 268 -12.14 4.62 12.02
N LEU A 269 -11.21 5.55 12.22
CA LEU A 269 -11.45 6.99 11.98
C LEU A 269 -11.49 7.35 10.48
N THR A 270 -12.30 6.62 9.74
CA THR A 270 -12.63 6.86 8.35
C THR A 270 -14.05 7.46 8.29
N PRO A 271 -14.48 8.17 7.28
CA PRO A 271 -14.34 7.87 5.85
C PRO A 271 -13.41 8.83 5.08
N ASP A 272 -12.23 9.06 5.49
CA ASP A 272 -11.34 10.07 4.92
C ASP A 272 -10.07 9.47 4.27
N TYR A 273 -10.10 8.17 3.95
CA TYR A 273 -8.97 7.46 3.35
C TYR A 273 -9.18 7.24 1.85
N TYR A 274 -8.31 7.85 1.06
CA TYR A 274 -8.24 7.75 -0.39
C TYR A 274 -6.83 7.32 -0.79
N GLN A 275 -6.73 6.67 -1.94
CA GLN A 275 -5.49 6.33 -2.60
C GLN A 275 -5.18 7.39 -3.65
N SER A 276 -4.13 8.19 -3.43
CA SER A 276 -3.65 9.15 -4.43
C SER A 276 -2.69 8.51 -5.43
N PHE A 277 -2.33 7.25 -5.21
CA PHE A 277 -1.35 6.49 -5.97
C PHE A 277 0.02 7.17 -6.09
N GLY A 278 0.38 7.99 -5.11
CA GLY A 278 1.75 8.47 -4.98
C GLY A 278 2.75 7.33 -4.79
N LEU A 279 2.33 6.26 -4.10
CA LEU A 279 2.94 4.93 -4.12
C LEU A 279 2.15 4.08 -5.12
N GLY A 280 2.55 4.11 -6.39
CA GLY A 280 1.95 3.32 -7.47
C GLY A 280 2.83 2.15 -7.89
N PHE A 281 2.46 1.50 -8.99
CA PHE A 281 3.16 0.28 -9.41
C PHE A 281 4.64 0.51 -9.77
N LEU A 282 4.99 1.63 -10.38
CA LEU A 282 6.40 1.95 -10.62
C LEU A 282 7.18 2.07 -9.31
N GLU A 283 6.62 2.77 -8.34
CA GLU A 283 7.24 2.96 -7.02
C GLU A 283 7.35 1.64 -6.25
N TYR A 284 6.39 0.72 -6.36
CA TYR A 284 6.52 -0.63 -5.80
C TYR A 284 7.63 -1.44 -6.44
N PHE A 285 7.76 -1.42 -7.76
CA PHE A 285 8.87 -2.09 -8.45
C PHE A 285 10.23 -1.51 -8.06
N LEU A 286 10.34 -0.18 -7.98
CA LEU A 286 11.56 0.49 -7.49
C LEU A 286 11.87 0.13 -6.04
N LEU A 287 10.84 0.01 -5.19
CA LEU A 287 11.01 -0.43 -3.81
C LEU A 287 11.53 -1.88 -3.75
N CYS A 288 10.99 -2.79 -4.56
CA CYS A 288 11.48 -4.17 -4.65
C CYS A 288 12.96 -4.20 -5.02
N GLU A 289 13.36 -3.44 -6.04
CA GLU A 289 14.76 -3.35 -6.47
C GLU A 289 15.66 -2.79 -5.36
N ASP A 290 15.19 -1.75 -4.65
CA ASP A 290 15.92 -1.14 -3.53
C ASP A 290 16.14 -2.07 -2.36
N LEU A 291 15.17 -2.95 -2.09
CA LEU A 291 15.20 -3.96 -1.02
C LEU A 291 15.94 -5.24 -1.45
N GLY A 292 16.24 -5.42 -2.73
CA GLY A 292 16.73 -6.68 -3.29
C GLY A 292 15.69 -7.80 -3.24
N ALA A 293 14.40 -7.45 -3.22
CA ALA A 293 13.27 -8.35 -3.11
C ALA A 293 12.65 -8.65 -4.49
N GLU A 294 12.16 -9.88 -4.69
CA GLU A 294 11.41 -10.25 -5.89
C GLU A 294 10.04 -9.53 -5.88
N PRO A 295 9.63 -8.87 -6.96
CA PRO A 295 8.29 -8.27 -7.04
C PRO A 295 7.22 -9.34 -7.20
N LEU A 296 6.15 -9.24 -6.40
CA LEU A 296 4.94 -10.06 -6.52
C LEU A 296 3.71 -9.17 -6.62
N PRO A 297 3.42 -8.61 -7.79
CA PRO A 297 2.18 -7.89 -8.02
C PRO A 297 0.98 -8.82 -8.05
N ILE A 298 -0.13 -8.42 -7.41
CA ILE A 298 -1.42 -9.10 -7.46
C ILE A 298 -2.39 -8.28 -8.30
N LEU A 299 -3.08 -8.90 -9.24
CA LEU A 299 -4.03 -8.24 -10.14
C LEU A 299 -5.45 -8.76 -9.98
N ASN A 300 -6.39 -7.85 -10.21
CA ASN A 300 -7.83 -8.17 -10.23
C ASN A 300 -8.15 -9.08 -11.43
N CYS A 301 -8.98 -10.09 -11.19
CA CYS A 301 -9.41 -11.07 -12.20
C CYS A 301 -10.84 -10.85 -12.71
N GLY A 302 -11.35 -9.62 -12.65
CA GLY A 302 -12.75 -9.30 -13.03
C GLY A 302 -13.77 -9.67 -11.94
N MET A 303 -13.31 -9.70 -10.68
CA MET A 303 -14.13 -9.99 -9.51
C MET A 303 -13.89 -8.92 -8.43
N ALA A 304 -14.97 -8.32 -7.93
CA ALA A 304 -14.94 -7.53 -6.71
C ALA A 304 -14.92 -8.45 -5.49
N CYS A 305 -14.55 -7.90 -4.32
CA CYS A 305 -14.52 -8.67 -3.09
C CYS A 305 -15.85 -9.37 -2.80
N GLN A 306 -15.81 -10.68 -2.68
CA GLN A 306 -17.00 -11.52 -2.54
C GLN A 306 -17.67 -11.38 -1.16
N PHE A 307 -17.00 -10.76 -0.18
CA PHE A 307 -17.60 -10.34 1.09
C PHE A 307 -18.31 -8.98 1.00
N ASN A 308 -18.13 -8.22 -0.08
CA ASN A 308 -18.82 -6.95 -0.29
C ASN A 308 -19.88 -7.08 -1.40
N THR A 309 -19.67 -6.52 -2.58
CA THR A 309 -20.66 -6.60 -3.66
C THR A 309 -20.65 -7.93 -4.38
N GLY A 310 -19.49 -8.59 -4.44
CA GLY A 310 -19.29 -9.80 -5.26
C GLY A 310 -19.52 -9.57 -6.76
N GLU A 311 -19.44 -8.31 -7.21
CA GLU A 311 -19.64 -7.92 -8.60
C GLU A 311 -18.69 -8.70 -9.52
N LEU A 312 -19.21 -9.14 -10.66
CA LEU A 312 -18.46 -9.92 -11.65
C LEU A 312 -18.50 -9.22 -13.01
N THR A 313 -17.34 -9.08 -13.62
CA THR A 313 -17.29 -8.78 -15.06
C THR A 313 -17.79 -9.98 -15.85
N ALA A 314 -18.62 -9.78 -16.85
CA ALA A 314 -19.03 -10.86 -17.76
C ALA A 314 -17.81 -11.45 -18.49
N ILE A 315 -17.81 -12.74 -18.77
CA ILE A 315 -16.64 -13.43 -19.38
C ILE A 315 -16.28 -12.85 -20.74
N ASP A 316 -17.26 -12.47 -21.55
CA ASP A 316 -17.06 -11.80 -22.85
C ASP A 316 -16.50 -10.38 -22.74
N LYS A 317 -16.40 -9.82 -21.52
CA LYS A 317 -15.81 -8.52 -21.20
C LYS A 317 -14.54 -8.62 -20.33
N LEU A 318 -13.98 -9.82 -20.21
CA LEU A 318 -12.82 -10.06 -19.36
C LEU A 318 -11.49 -9.61 -19.99
N ASP A 319 -11.43 -9.45 -21.30
CA ASP A 319 -10.22 -9.11 -22.05
C ASP A 319 -9.42 -7.93 -21.48
N PRO A 320 -10.01 -6.81 -21.05
CA PRO A 320 -9.24 -5.70 -20.47
C PRO A 320 -8.45 -6.09 -19.22
N TYR A 321 -9.00 -6.97 -18.39
CA TYR A 321 -8.32 -7.46 -17.17
C TYR A 321 -7.18 -8.42 -17.51
N VAL A 322 -7.41 -9.30 -18.47
CA VAL A 322 -6.37 -10.23 -18.98
C VAL A 322 -5.23 -9.44 -19.61
N GLN A 323 -5.58 -8.41 -20.43
CA GLN A 323 -4.61 -7.55 -21.06
C GLN A 323 -3.81 -6.74 -20.02
N ASP A 324 -4.41 -6.34 -18.90
CA ASP A 324 -3.70 -5.68 -17.80
C ASP A 324 -2.58 -6.57 -17.24
N ALA A 325 -2.79 -7.87 -17.13
CA ALA A 325 -1.75 -8.80 -16.67
C ALA A 325 -0.62 -8.96 -17.69
N VAL A 326 -0.96 -9.12 -18.97
CA VAL A 326 0.01 -9.24 -20.05
C VAL A 326 0.84 -7.96 -20.22
N ASP A 327 0.18 -6.80 -20.16
CA ASP A 327 0.81 -5.48 -20.25
C ASP A 327 1.75 -5.22 -19.04
N LEU A 328 1.37 -5.67 -17.84
CA LEU A 328 2.23 -5.50 -16.66
C LEU A 328 3.52 -6.30 -16.78
N ILE A 329 3.44 -7.53 -17.31
CA ILE A 329 4.65 -8.33 -17.56
C ILE A 329 5.53 -7.63 -18.60
N GLU A 330 4.95 -7.05 -19.66
CA GLU A 330 5.71 -6.27 -20.61
C GLU A 330 6.27 -4.98 -20.01
N PHE A 331 5.51 -4.29 -19.14
CA PHE A 331 6.02 -3.12 -18.40
C PHE A 331 7.24 -3.49 -17.56
N ALA A 332 7.18 -4.59 -16.84
CA ALA A 332 8.28 -5.03 -15.97
C ALA A 332 9.47 -5.59 -16.76
N ASN A 333 9.25 -6.42 -17.77
CA ASN A 333 10.26 -7.24 -18.41
C ASN A 333 10.50 -6.92 -19.90
N GLY A 334 9.63 -6.12 -20.51
CA GLY A 334 9.73 -5.79 -21.95
C GLY A 334 10.98 -4.98 -22.27
N ASP A 335 11.47 -5.15 -23.48
CA ASP A 335 12.53 -4.31 -24.05
C ASP A 335 12.05 -2.85 -24.18
N VAL A 336 12.97 -1.89 -24.16
CA VAL A 336 12.65 -0.45 -24.28
C VAL A 336 12.00 -0.07 -25.63
N ASN A 337 12.03 -0.95 -26.61
CA ASN A 337 11.34 -0.78 -27.88
C ASN A 337 9.90 -1.28 -27.88
N THR A 338 9.48 -2.03 -26.88
CA THR A 338 8.08 -2.44 -26.72
C THR A 338 7.23 -1.29 -26.17
N LYS A 339 5.92 -1.35 -26.31
CA LYS A 339 5.01 -0.30 -25.83
C LYS A 339 5.23 0.03 -24.35
N TRP A 340 5.17 -0.97 -23.48
CA TRP A 340 5.22 -0.79 -22.04
C TRP A 340 6.65 -0.67 -21.51
N GLY A 341 7.62 -1.34 -22.15
CA GLY A 341 9.04 -1.14 -21.84
C GLY A 341 9.52 0.28 -22.19
N LYS A 342 9.02 0.86 -23.29
CA LYS A 342 9.27 2.27 -23.65
C LYS A 342 8.68 3.23 -22.63
N LEU A 343 7.45 2.97 -22.14
CA LEU A 343 6.85 3.78 -21.10
C LEU A 343 7.68 3.70 -19.81
N ARG A 344 8.06 2.50 -19.35
CA ARG A 344 8.95 2.34 -18.19
C ARG A 344 10.23 3.15 -18.34
N ALA A 345 10.88 3.09 -19.49
CA ALA A 345 12.11 3.84 -19.77
C ALA A 345 11.86 5.37 -19.73
N SER A 346 10.75 5.86 -20.29
CA SER A 346 10.38 7.28 -20.23
C SER A 346 10.08 7.79 -18.82
N LEU A 347 9.69 6.89 -17.93
CA LEU A 347 9.51 7.17 -16.49
C LEU A 347 10.82 7.10 -15.69
N GLY A 348 11.96 6.98 -16.38
CA GLY A 348 13.30 7.02 -15.77
C GLY A 348 13.90 5.65 -15.44
N HIS A 349 13.25 4.53 -15.79
CA HIS A 349 13.77 3.19 -15.51
C HIS A 349 13.86 2.31 -16.78
N PRO A 350 14.94 2.43 -17.58
CA PRO A 350 15.09 1.63 -18.80
C PRO A 350 15.39 0.15 -18.52
N ALA A 351 15.96 -0.20 -17.36
CA ALA A 351 16.27 -1.57 -16.98
C ALA A 351 15.01 -2.40 -16.74
N LYS A 352 15.10 -3.71 -16.88
CA LYS A 352 14.01 -4.66 -16.58
C LYS A 352 13.97 -4.93 -15.08
N PHE A 353 12.76 -5.05 -14.51
CA PHE A 353 12.57 -5.42 -13.11
C PHE A 353 12.69 -6.93 -12.86
N ASN A 354 12.81 -7.74 -13.91
CA ASN A 354 12.95 -9.20 -13.85
C ASN A 354 11.80 -9.88 -13.08
N LEU A 355 10.57 -9.45 -13.35
CA LEU A 355 9.36 -10.06 -12.79
C LEU A 355 9.33 -11.56 -13.12
N LYS A 356 9.17 -12.40 -12.08
CA LYS A 356 9.16 -13.86 -12.20
C LYS A 356 7.82 -14.47 -11.85
N MET A 357 6.98 -13.73 -11.13
CA MET A 357 5.70 -14.22 -10.63
C MET A 357 4.64 -13.11 -10.59
N LEU A 358 3.38 -13.49 -10.70
CA LEU A 358 2.23 -12.62 -10.76
C LEU A 358 1.04 -13.30 -10.10
N GLY A 359 0.32 -12.61 -9.23
CA GLY A 359 -0.93 -13.10 -8.65
C GLY A 359 -2.13 -12.75 -9.53
N VAL A 360 -3.02 -13.70 -9.71
CA VAL A 360 -4.30 -13.55 -10.41
C VAL A 360 -5.44 -13.70 -9.42
N GLY A 361 -6.08 -12.60 -9.08
CA GLY A 361 -7.08 -12.52 -8.01
C GLY A 361 -6.45 -12.51 -6.61
N ASN A 362 -7.25 -12.14 -5.62
CA ASN A 362 -6.93 -12.19 -4.21
C ASN A 362 -8.12 -12.78 -3.46
N GLU A 363 -7.89 -13.79 -2.63
CA GLU A 363 -8.93 -14.44 -1.82
C GLU A 363 -10.18 -14.88 -2.60
N ASN A 364 -10.15 -14.88 -3.92
CA ASN A 364 -11.29 -15.26 -4.75
C ASN A 364 -11.57 -16.76 -4.68
N TRP A 365 -12.84 -17.13 -4.80
CA TRP A 365 -13.29 -18.51 -4.72
C TRP A 365 -14.45 -18.84 -5.66
N GLY A 366 -14.72 -20.14 -5.81
CA GLY A 366 -15.84 -20.68 -6.55
C GLY A 366 -15.57 -20.89 -8.04
N PRO A 367 -16.56 -21.46 -8.78
CA PRO A 367 -16.42 -21.79 -10.20
C PRO A 367 -16.06 -20.60 -11.08
N ASN A 368 -16.64 -19.42 -10.78
CA ASN A 368 -16.36 -18.18 -11.50
C ASN A 368 -14.89 -17.79 -11.44
N TYR A 369 -14.22 -18.00 -10.29
CA TYR A 369 -12.79 -17.72 -10.17
C TYR A 369 -11.95 -18.72 -10.99
N ILE A 370 -12.27 -20.02 -10.89
CA ILE A 370 -11.55 -21.07 -11.64
C ILE A 370 -11.64 -20.83 -13.14
N GLU A 371 -12.82 -20.43 -13.66
CA GLU A 371 -13.02 -20.12 -15.08
C GLU A 371 -12.14 -18.94 -15.52
N ARG A 372 -12.18 -17.83 -14.79
CA ARG A 372 -11.34 -16.64 -15.05
C ARG A 372 -9.86 -16.97 -14.99
N TRP A 373 -9.44 -17.68 -13.97
CA TRP A 373 -8.04 -18.09 -13.82
C TRP A 373 -7.53 -18.89 -15.03
N LYS A 374 -8.34 -19.79 -15.60
CA LYS A 374 -7.97 -20.55 -16.80
C LYS A 374 -7.71 -19.62 -18.00
N ILE A 375 -8.54 -18.59 -18.17
CA ILE A 375 -8.38 -17.59 -19.26
C ILE A 375 -7.09 -16.78 -19.05
N PHE A 376 -6.85 -16.31 -17.82
CA PHE A 376 -5.62 -15.59 -17.48
C PHE A 376 -4.38 -16.47 -17.70
N ARG A 377 -4.43 -17.71 -17.22
CA ARG A 377 -3.32 -18.66 -17.38
C ARG A 377 -2.97 -18.89 -18.84
N GLU A 378 -3.96 -19.13 -19.68
CA GLU A 378 -3.75 -19.33 -21.11
C GLU A 378 -3.08 -18.10 -21.76
N ALA A 379 -3.61 -16.92 -21.52
CA ALA A 379 -3.08 -15.67 -22.07
C ALA A 379 -1.65 -15.37 -21.58
N ILE A 380 -1.37 -15.59 -20.30
CA ILE A 380 -0.05 -15.36 -19.72
C ILE A 380 0.94 -16.39 -20.21
N LYS A 381 0.61 -17.68 -20.12
CA LYS A 381 1.56 -18.77 -20.44
C LYS A 381 1.86 -18.88 -21.95
N SER A 382 0.92 -18.52 -22.82
CA SER A 382 1.18 -18.50 -24.26
C SER A 382 2.25 -17.48 -24.64
N LYS A 383 2.32 -16.34 -23.94
CA LYS A 383 3.27 -15.25 -24.23
C LYS A 383 4.50 -15.27 -23.32
N TYR A 384 4.30 -15.65 -22.06
CA TYR A 384 5.33 -15.64 -21.00
C TYR A 384 5.35 -16.95 -20.21
N PRO A 385 5.80 -18.05 -20.81
CA PRO A 385 5.69 -19.41 -20.22
C PRO A 385 6.42 -19.54 -18.86
N ASN A 386 7.46 -18.73 -18.64
CA ASN A 386 8.28 -18.78 -17.43
C ASN A 386 7.72 -17.99 -16.23
N ILE A 387 6.71 -17.14 -16.45
CA ILE A 387 6.05 -16.39 -15.35
C ILE A 387 5.24 -17.40 -14.54
N LYS A 388 5.49 -17.44 -13.23
CA LYS A 388 4.71 -18.25 -12.29
C LYS A 388 3.45 -17.51 -11.88
N ILE A 389 2.32 -18.21 -11.83
CA ILE A 389 1.04 -17.65 -11.41
C ILE A 389 0.80 -18.05 -9.96
N VAL A 390 0.64 -17.04 -9.11
CA VAL A 390 0.18 -17.20 -7.73
C VAL A 390 -1.35 -17.21 -7.75
N THR A 391 -1.95 -18.24 -7.17
CA THR A 391 -3.34 -18.60 -7.34
C THR A 391 -4.04 -18.67 -5.99
N SER A 392 -5.10 -17.91 -5.80
CA SER A 392 -5.87 -17.90 -4.54
C SER A 392 -6.50 -19.28 -4.24
N THR A 393 -6.45 -19.69 -2.99
CA THR A 393 -7.25 -20.80 -2.46
C THR A 393 -8.41 -20.33 -1.56
N GLY A 394 -8.82 -19.06 -1.71
CA GLY A 394 -9.85 -18.43 -0.92
C GLY A 394 -9.32 -17.92 0.43
N THR A 395 -10.26 -17.74 1.38
CA THR A 395 -9.99 -17.10 2.68
C THR A 395 -9.80 -18.08 3.83
N ASP A 396 -10.07 -19.37 3.58
CA ASP A 396 -10.12 -20.39 4.63
C ASP A 396 -8.95 -21.36 4.52
N PRO A 397 -8.33 -21.79 5.63
CA PRO A 397 -7.25 -22.76 5.61
C PRO A 397 -7.72 -24.20 5.44
N ASN A 398 -9.04 -24.48 5.49
CA ASN A 398 -9.66 -25.80 5.39
C ASN A 398 -11.15 -25.69 5.08
N GLY A 399 -11.81 -26.82 4.88
CA GLY A 399 -13.25 -26.92 4.62
C GLY A 399 -13.61 -26.83 3.15
N ALA A 400 -14.90 -26.95 2.82
CA ALA A 400 -15.39 -27.16 1.47
C ALA A 400 -14.88 -26.15 0.43
N ARG A 401 -14.75 -24.86 0.80
CA ARG A 401 -14.23 -23.82 -0.09
C ARG A 401 -12.77 -24.05 -0.42
N PHE A 402 -11.93 -24.26 0.60
CA PHE A 402 -10.51 -24.56 0.43
C PHE A 402 -10.32 -25.86 -0.34
N ASP A 403 -10.98 -26.93 0.06
CA ASP A 403 -10.83 -28.26 -0.54
C ASP A 403 -11.18 -28.27 -2.02
N SER A 404 -12.26 -27.58 -2.40
CA SER A 404 -12.68 -27.43 -3.80
C SER A 404 -11.64 -26.72 -4.65
N LEU A 405 -11.10 -25.59 -4.17
CA LEU A 405 -10.07 -24.82 -4.90
C LEU A 405 -8.74 -25.55 -4.95
N ASN A 406 -8.31 -26.12 -3.82
CA ASN A 406 -7.06 -26.86 -3.73
C ASN A 406 -7.06 -28.05 -4.69
N THR A 407 -8.15 -28.83 -4.73
CA THR A 407 -8.33 -29.95 -5.66
C THR A 407 -8.27 -29.47 -7.12
N ALA A 408 -9.11 -28.48 -7.47
CA ALA A 408 -9.18 -27.99 -8.84
C ALA A 408 -7.83 -27.43 -9.34
N PHE A 409 -7.13 -26.64 -8.53
CA PHE A 409 -5.87 -26.05 -8.96
C PHE A 409 -4.68 -27.04 -8.97
N ARG A 410 -4.73 -28.10 -8.17
CA ARG A 410 -3.78 -29.21 -8.29
C ARG A 410 -4.01 -29.99 -9.58
N GLU A 411 -5.25 -30.31 -9.95
CA GLU A 411 -5.60 -30.95 -11.23
C GLU A 411 -5.20 -30.08 -12.43
N LEU A 412 -5.38 -28.77 -12.33
CA LEU A 412 -4.99 -27.80 -13.35
C LEU A 412 -3.48 -27.51 -13.35
N LYS A 413 -2.70 -28.14 -12.46
CA LYS A 413 -1.25 -27.95 -12.34
C LYS A 413 -0.86 -26.47 -12.20
N ALA A 414 -1.51 -25.76 -11.27
CA ALA A 414 -1.14 -24.40 -10.91
C ALA A 414 0.32 -24.34 -10.41
N ASP A 415 0.99 -23.21 -10.58
CA ASP A 415 2.40 -23.07 -10.18
C ASP A 415 2.55 -22.93 -8.66
N ILE A 416 1.76 -22.03 -8.05
CA ILE A 416 1.82 -21.67 -6.62
C ILE A 416 0.39 -21.48 -6.13
N LEU A 417 0.06 -22.09 -4.98
CA LEU A 417 -1.21 -21.89 -4.28
C LEU A 417 -1.00 -20.93 -3.11
N ASP A 418 -1.82 -19.90 -3.04
CA ASP A 418 -1.80 -18.87 -2.03
C ASP A 418 -2.83 -19.19 -0.93
N GLU A 419 -2.34 -19.61 0.23
CA GLU A 419 -3.15 -20.04 1.37
C GLU A 419 -3.15 -18.96 2.47
N HIS A 420 -4.32 -18.67 3.06
CA HIS A 420 -4.51 -17.63 4.05
C HIS A 420 -4.97 -18.17 5.41
N TYR A 421 -4.42 -17.63 6.52
CA TYR A 421 -4.67 -18.14 7.88
C TYR A 421 -4.85 -16.98 8.89
N TYR A 422 -6.07 -16.57 9.13
CA TYR A 422 -6.42 -15.69 10.25
C TYR A 422 -7.17 -16.51 11.29
N ARG A 423 -6.47 -17.00 12.33
CA ARG A 423 -7.00 -17.95 13.32
C ARG A 423 -6.48 -17.64 14.73
N ALA A 424 -7.13 -18.26 15.72
CA ALA A 424 -6.67 -18.16 17.11
C ALA A 424 -5.24 -18.77 17.29
N PRO A 425 -4.46 -18.34 18.27
CA PRO A 425 -3.10 -18.85 18.52
C PRO A 425 -3.02 -20.38 18.61
N GLN A 426 -4.02 -21.02 19.22
CA GLN A 426 -4.04 -22.47 19.35
C GLN A 426 -4.08 -23.17 17.99
N TRP A 427 -4.82 -22.62 17.01
CA TRP A 427 -4.85 -23.19 15.66
C TRP A 427 -3.45 -23.27 15.04
N PHE A 428 -2.62 -22.24 15.18
CA PHE A 428 -1.26 -22.21 14.65
C PHE A 428 -0.38 -23.29 15.29
N LYS A 429 -0.48 -23.46 16.61
CA LYS A 429 0.24 -24.51 17.36
C LYS A 429 -0.16 -25.91 16.89
N ASP A 430 -1.46 -26.15 16.72
CA ASP A 430 -2.02 -27.44 16.30
C ASP A 430 -1.67 -27.78 14.84
N ASN A 431 -1.48 -26.74 14.00
CA ASN A 431 -1.18 -26.88 12.57
C ASN A 431 0.32 -26.73 12.22
N ALA A 432 1.24 -26.74 13.19
CA ALA A 432 2.69 -26.72 12.92
C ALA A 432 3.18 -27.90 12.06
N LYS A 433 2.37 -28.95 11.89
CA LYS A 433 2.64 -30.09 11.02
C LYS A 433 1.82 -30.12 9.73
N ARG A 434 1.09 -29.06 9.43
CA ARG A 434 0.15 -28.98 8.31
C ARG A 434 0.72 -29.51 6.98
N TYR A 435 1.98 -29.19 6.68
CA TYR A 435 2.59 -29.48 5.39
C TYR A 435 3.41 -30.79 5.35
N ASP A 436 3.47 -31.52 6.47
CA ASP A 436 4.28 -32.74 6.55
C ASP A 436 3.85 -33.80 5.54
N ASP A 437 2.55 -33.91 5.23
CA ASP A 437 1.94 -34.89 4.35
C ASP A 437 1.51 -34.34 2.98
N TYR A 438 1.84 -33.08 2.65
CA TYR A 438 1.52 -32.50 1.34
C TYR A 438 2.30 -33.19 0.23
N ASP A 439 1.64 -33.40 -0.92
CA ASP A 439 2.28 -33.91 -2.12
C ASP A 439 3.43 -33.00 -2.59
N ARG A 440 4.65 -33.55 -2.63
CA ARG A 440 5.88 -32.83 -3.02
C ARG A 440 5.98 -32.57 -4.52
N SER A 441 5.24 -33.36 -5.34
CA SER A 441 5.17 -33.17 -6.79
C SER A 441 4.16 -32.14 -7.26
N GLY A 442 3.28 -31.69 -6.35
CA GLY A 442 2.23 -30.72 -6.62
C GLY A 442 2.72 -29.26 -6.69
N PRO A 443 1.76 -28.32 -6.80
CA PRO A 443 2.04 -26.89 -6.73
C PRO A 443 2.83 -26.51 -5.47
N LYS A 444 3.67 -25.49 -5.57
CA LYS A 444 4.29 -24.90 -4.38
C LYS A 444 3.26 -24.12 -3.58
N ILE A 445 3.48 -24.00 -2.28
CA ILE A 445 2.61 -23.27 -1.37
C ILE A 445 3.23 -21.91 -1.04
N PHE A 446 2.40 -20.93 -1.03
CA PHE A 446 2.64 -19.60 -0.48
C PHE A 446 1.68 -19.40 0.71
N ALA A 447 2.21 -19.30 1.93
CA ALA A 447 1.47 -18.83 3.09
C ALA A 447 1.37 -17.28 2.98
N GLY A 448 0.44 -16.80 2.13
CA GLY A 448 0.47 -15.44 1.62
C GLY A 448 -0.07 -14.39 2.55
N GLU A 449 -1.02 -14.78 3.40
CA GLU A 449 -1.53 -13.92 4.47
C GLU A 449 -1.77 -14.75 5.72
N TYR A 450 -1.10 -14.39 6.81
CA TYR A 450 -1.38 -15.02 8.11
C TYR A 450 -1.11 -14.07 9.27
N ALA A 451 -1.94 -14.20 10.29
CA ALA A 451 -1.72 -13.65 11.62
C ALA A 451 -2.52 -14.43 12.66
N ALA A 452 -1.89 -14.71 13.80
CA ALA A 452 -2.60 -15.22 14.96
C ALA A 452 -3.40 -14.08 15.60
N GLN A 453 -4.69 -14.32 15.85
CA GLN A 453 -5.59 -13.32 16.42
C GLN A 453 -6.22 -13.87 17.69
N SER A 454 -5.98 -13.21 18.83
CA SER A 454 -6.49 -13.64 20.14
C SER A 454 -7.96 -13.31 20.36
N VAL A 455 -8.55 -12.50 19.49
CA VAL A 455 -9.98 -12.13 19.45
C VAL A 455 -10.53 -12.49 18.06
N ALA A 456 -11.75 -12.09 17.75
CA ALA A 456 -12.33 -12.32 16.42
C ALA A 456 -11.54 -11.63 15.31
N ILE A 457 -11.57 -12.18 14.10
CA ILE A 457 -10.90 -11.62 12.91
C ILE A 457 -11.31 -10.15 12.73
N ALA A 458 -10.34 -9.30 12.47
CA ALA A 458 -10.51 -7.85 12.28
C ALA A 458 -11.10 -7.10 13.50
N SER A 459 -11.17 -7.70 14.68
CA SER A 459 -11.57 -6.99 15.89
C SER A 459 -10.59 -5.87 16.22
N PRO A 460 -11.08 -4.68 16.65
CA PRO A 460 -10.21 -3.60 17.13
C PRO A 460 -9.49 -3.96 18.44
N ASP A 461 -9.95 -5.01 19.13
CA ASP A 461 -9.35 -5.48 20.39
C ASP A 461 -8.17 -6.43 20.15
N ASN A 462 -7.91 -6.85 18.90
CA ASN A 462 -6.71 -7.60 18.57
C ASN A 462 -5.48 -6.73 18.76
N LYS A 463 -4.57 -7.19 19.62
CA LYS A 463 -3.27 -6.57 19.89
C LYS A 463 -2.20 -7.61 19.80
N ASN A 464 -1.03 -7.20 19.30
CA ASN A 464 0.15 -8.04 19.31
C ASN A 464 0.45 -8.46 20.75
N ASN A 465 0.60 -9.77 20.96
CA ASN A 465 0.87 -10.35 22.28
C ASN A 465 1.80 -11.56 22.16
N TRP A 466 2.33 -11.99 23.30
CA TRP A 466 3.33 -13.05 23.35
C TRP A 466 2.79 -14.42 22.91
N ASP A 467 1.52 -14.71 23.20
CA ASP A 467 0.89 -15.98 22.80
C ASP A 467 0.74 -16.08 21.28
N CYS A 468 0.31 -15.01 20.62
CA CYS A 468 0.28 -14.93 19.15
C CYS A 468 1.68 -15.14 18.56
N ALA A 469 2.69 -14.44 19.08
CA ALA A 469 4.07 -14.55 18.59
C ALA A 469 4.63 -15.98 18.72
N LEU A 470 4.40 -16.66 19.86
CA LEU A 470 4.82 -18.05 20.05
C LEU A 470 4.07 -19.03 19.15
N ALA A 471 2.78 -18.79 18.91
CA ALA A 471 1.97 -19.63 18.04
C ALA A 471 2.42 -19.54 16.59
N GLU A 472 2.67 -18.34 16.09
CA GLU A 472 3.21 -18.08 14.76
C GLU A 472 4.62 -18.65 14.61
N ALA A 473 5.50 -18.48 15.61
CA ALA A 473 6.83 -19.06 15.60
C ALA A 473 6.79 -20.60 15.53
N ALA A 474 5.87 -21.25 16.25
CA ALA A 474 5.66 -22.69 16.17
C ALA A 474 5.22 -23.11 14.74
N PHE A 475 4.30 -22.38 14.13
CA PHE A 475 3.84 -22.64 12.77
C PHE A 475 4.95 -22.45 11.72
N ILE A 476 5.76 -21.39 11.85
CA ILE A 476 6.90 -21.10 10.96
C ILE A 476 7.90 -22.28 10.95
N THR A 477 8.14 -22.96 12.08
CA THR A 477 9.00 -24.17 12.07
C THR A 477 8.48 -25.25 11.12
N GLY A 478 7.16 -25.34 10.95
CA GLY A 478 6.52 -26.25 9.99
C GLY A 478 6.72 -25.80 8.54
N LEU A 479 6.68 -24.51 8.28
CA LEU A 479 6.97 -23.95 6.95
C LEU A 479 8.40 -24.26 6.54
N GLU A 480 9.39 -23.97 7.40
CA GLU A 480 10.82 -24.22 7.14
C GLU A 480 11.12 -25.72 6.98
N ARG A 481 10.54 -26.56 7.85
CA ARG A 481 10.71 -28.02 7.76
C ARG A 481 10.21 -28.58 6.42
N ASN A 482 9.26 -27.93 5.79
CA ASN A 482 8.64 -28.28 4.53
C ASN A 482 8.95 -27.27 3.41
N ALA A 483 10.15 -26.69 3.42
CA ALA A 483 10.57 -25.70 2.41
C ALA A 483 10.66 -26.27 0.99
N ASP A 484 10.59 -27.58 0.83
CA ASP A 484 10.43 -28.26 -0.47
C ASP A 484 9.01 -28.15 -1.04
N VAL A 485 8.00 -27.89 -0.19
CA VAL A 485 6.60 -27.60 -0.55
C VAL A 485 6.28 -26.13 -0.39
N VAL A 486 6.55 -25.57 0.79
CA VAL A 486 6.29 -24.15 1.09
C VAL A 486 7.46 -23.31 0.60
N SER A 487 7.25 -22.54 -0.44
CA SER A 487 8.30 -21.73 -1.07
C SER A 487 8.31 -20.28 -0.62
N MET A 488 7.20 -19.80 -0.02
CA MET A 488 6.99 -18.39 0.31
C MET A 488 6.08 -18.27 1.53
N ALA A 489 6.32 -17.24 2.36
CA ALA A 489 5.47 -16.85 3.47
C ALA A 489 5.54 -15.34 3.72
N SER A 490 4.42 -14.70 4.03
CA SER A 490 4.37 -13.29 4.44
C SER A 490 3.32 -13.04 5.52
N TYR A 491 3.72 -12.33 6.58
CA TYR A 491 2.82 -11.86 7.63
C TYR A 491 1.95 -10.70 7.13
N ALA A 492 0.68 -10.67 7.50
CA ALA A 492 -0.28 -9.69 6.98
C ALA A 492 -1.16 -9.04 8.06
N PRO A 493 -1.35 -7.69 8.00
CA PRO A 493 -0.56 -6.71 7.29
C PRO A 493 0.68 -6.31 8.08
N LEU A 494 1.74 -5.85 7.40
CA LEU A 494 2.99 -5.52 8.07
C LEU A 494 2.96 -4.13 8.73
N PHE A 495 2.52 -3.10 8.03
CA PHE A 495 2.37 -1.75 8.58
C PHE A 495 0.90 -1.38 8.72
N ALA A 496 0.51 -1.01 9.92
CA ALA A 496 -0.81 -0.46 10.21
C ALA A 496 -0.63 0.83 11.03
N HIS A 497 -1.32 1.88 10.63
CA HIS A 497 -1.41 3.10 11.43
C HIS A 497 -2.30 2.83 12.65
N VAL A 498 -1.79 3.07 13.84
CA VAL A 498 -2.46 2.88 15.14
C VAL A 498 -3.02 4.17 15.70
#